data_d3b8a206345772e1ee7d9a793b6cae84
#
_entry.id   d3b8a206345772e1ee7d9a793b6cae84
#
_cell.length_a   1.000
_cell.length_b   1.000
_cell.length_c   1.000
_cell.angle_alpha   90.00
_cell.angle_beta   90.00
_cell.angle_gamma   90.00
#
_symmetry.space_group_name_H-M   'P 1'
#
loop_
_entity.id
_entity.type
_entity.pdbx_description
1 polymer ?
#
loop_
_entity_poly.entity_id
_entity_poly.type
_entity_poly.pdbx_seq_one_letter_code
_entity_poly.pdbx_strand_id
1 'polypeptide(L)'
;MADVGGGVMNVTFEPCCRNNWHIHHKQVQVLICVAGRGWYQEWGKAPVEMTPGTVIAIPAEVKHWHGAQKNSWFQHLTYHKDVQEGAGNEWCEPVDDDTYNALK
;
A
#
# COMPACT_ATOMS: atom_id res chain seq x y z
N MET A 1 -21.69 9.49 6.57
CA MET A 1 -21.15 9.32 6.49
C MET A 1 -20.46 9.51 6.15
N ALA A 2 -20.75 9.93 5.92
CA ALA A 2 -20.22 9.93 5.48
C ALA A 2 -19.38 9.78 5.30
N ASP A 3 -19.34 9.80 5.12
CA ASP A 3 -18.64 9.67 4.83
C ASP A 3 -17.82 9.84 4.77
N VAL A 4 -18.25 10.16 5.10
CA VAL A 4 -17.44 10.36 4.78
C VAL A 4 -16.28 9.93 4.33
N GLY A 5 -16.14 10.35 3.95
CA GLY A 5 -15.05 10.19 3.21
C GLY A 5 -14.31 8.98 3.22
N GLY A 6 -14.53 8.23 2.46
CA GLY A 6 -13.64 7.19 2.23
C GLY A 6 -13.69 6.09 3.23
N GLY A 7 -14.73 5.54 3.46
CA GLY A 7 -14.81 4.37 4.30
C GLY A 7 -13.71 3.34 3.99
N VAL A 8 -13.76 2.23 4.66
CA VAL A 8 -12.79 1.15 4.52
C VAL A 8 -12.99 0.45 3.18
N MET A 9 -11.91 0.28 2.43
CA MET A 9 -11.92 -0.47 1.17
C MET A 9 -11.22 -1.81 1.34
N ASN A 10 -11.69 -2.81 0.60
CA ASN A 10 -11.08 -4.12 0.55
C ASN A 10 -10.43 -4.29 -0.81
N VAL A 11 -9.11 -4.48 -0.83
CA VAL A 11 -8.34 -4.56 -2.07
C VAL A 11 -7.68 -5.91 -2.17
N THR A 12 -7.81 -6.54 -3.33
CA THR A 12 -7.22 -7.86 -3.58
C THR A 12 -6.24 -7.76 -4.74
N PHE A 13 -5.04 -8.28 -4.53
CA PHE A 13 -4.00 -8.41 -5.57
C PHE A 13 -3.80 -9.87 -5.92
N GLU A 14 -3.76 -10.17 -7.20
CA GLU A 14 -3.33 -11.49 -7.68
C GLU A 14 -1.81 -11.62 -7.49
N PRO A 15 -1.28 -12.85 -7.49
CA PRO A 15 0.17 -13.04 -7.40
C PRO A 15 0.91 -12.18 -8.41
N CYS A 16 2.02 -11.62 -8.00
CA CYS A 16 2.87 -10.72 -8.78
C CYS A 16 2.28 -9.33 -9.04
N CYS A 17 1.03 -9.07 -8.71
CA CYS A 17 0.44 -7.76 -8.95
C CYS A 17 0.86 -6.77 -7.88
N ARG A 18 1.16 -5.56 -8.31
CA ARG A 18 1.58 -4.48 -7.43
C ARG A 18 1.19 -3.14 -8.04
N ASN A 19 1.06 -2.13 -7.18
CA ASN A 19 0.81 -0.79 -7.70
C ASN A 19 2.14 -0.09 -8.00
N ASN A 20 2.04 1.08 -8.61
CA ASN A 20 3.21 1.93 -8.87
C ASN A 20 3.68 2.58 -7.57
N TRP A 21 4.92 3.07 -7.57
CA TRP A 21 5.34 4.01 -6.56
C TRP A 21 4.37 5.18 -6.55
N HIS A 22 3.98 5.64 -5.36
CA HIS A 22 3.05 6.75 -5.25
C HIS A 22 3.17 7.44 -3.89
N ILE A 23 2.58 8.62 -3.80
CA ILE A 23 2.64 9.46 -2.61
C ILE A 23 1.22 9.89 -2.28
N HIS A 24 0.83 9.79 -1.01
CA HIS A 24 -0.42 10.38 -0.53
C HIS A 24 -0.09 11.72 0.11
N HIS A 25 -0.64 12.79 -0.46
CA HIS A 25 -0.42 14.13 0.06
C HIS A 25 -1.50 14.49 1.07
N LYS A 26 -1.10 14.99 2.24
CA LYS A 26 -2.00 15.54 3.28
C LYS A 26 -2.98 14.52 3.81
N GLN A 27 -2.60 13.26 3.86
CA GLN A 27 -3.41 12.18 4.41
C GLN A 27 -2.53 11.00 4.77
N VAL A 28 -2.97 10.23 5.75
CA VAL A 28 -2.30 9.01 6.17
C VAL A 28 -3.09 7.83 5.65
N GLN A 29 -2.42 6.86 5.04
CA GLN A 29 -3.07 5.63 4.60
C GLN A 29 -2.75 4.51 5.58
N VAL A 30 -3.77 3.76 5.98
CA VAL A 30 -3.58 2.58 6.83
C VAL A 30 -3.89 1.33 6.02
N LEU A 31 -2.98 0.36 6.08
CA LEU A 31 -3.14 -0.94 5.45
C LEU A 31 -3.25 -2.00 6.53
N ILE A 32 -4.20 -2.92 6.37
CA ILE A 32 -4.39 -4.05 7.29
C ILE A 32 -4.47 -5.31 6.44
N CYS A 33 -3.43 -6.15 6.51
CA CYS A 33 -3.43 -7.40 5.76
C CYS A 33 -4.42 -8.36 6.40
N VAL A 34 -5.31 -8.93 5.59
CA VAL A 34 -6.33 -9.86 6.09
C VAL A 34 -6.19 -11.25 5.49
N ALA A 35 -5.50 -11.40 4.34
CA ALA A 35 -5.31 -12.71 3.73
C ALA A 35 -4.08 -12.68 2.81
N GLY A 36 -3.45 -13.85 2.67
CA GLY A 36 -2.32 -14.00 1.78
C GLY A 36 -1.06 -13.33 2.27
N ARG A 37 -0.16 -13.05 1.34
CA ARG A 37 1.13 -12.42 1.64
C ARG A 37 1.41 -11.30 0.64
N GLY A 38 1.88 -10.18 1.16
CA GLY A 38 2.22 -9.04 0.34
C GLY A 38 3.51 -8.38 0.78
N TRP A 39 3.84 -7.31 0.06
CA TRP A 39 5.00 -6.47 0.34
C TRP A 39 4.55 -5.02 0.48
N TYR A 40 5.25 -4.30 1.35
CA TYR A 40 5.17 -2.85 1.45
C TYR A 40 6.60 -2.33 1.47
N GLN A 41 6.89 -1.28 0.70
CA GLN A 41 8.22 -0.70 0.67
C GLN A 41 8.13 0.80 0.53
N GLU A 42 8.89 1.52 1.37
CA GLU A 42 9.11 2.95 1.24
C GLU A 42 10.36 3.18 0.41
N TRP A 43 10.36 4.26 -0.35
CA TRP A 43 11.49 4.60 -1.22
C TRP A 43 12.77 4.72 -0.37
N GLY A 44 13.81 4.01 -0.80
CA GLY A 44 15.10 4.03 -0.11
C GLY A 44 15.19 3.16 1.13
N LYS A 45 14.16 2.36 1.41
CA LYS A 45 14.16 1.50 2.60
C LYS A 45 13.94 0.04 2.23
N ALA A 46 14.20 -0.83 3.18
CA ALA A 46 13.98 -2.27 3.00
C ALA A 46 12.49 -2.58 2.92
N PRO A 47 12.10 -3.62 2.15
CA PRO A 47 10.71 -4.03 2.10
C PRO A 47 10.26 -4.65 3.42
N VAL A 48 8.95 -4.53 3.67
CA VAL A 48 8.30 -5.13 4.84
C VAL A 48 7.34 -6.19 4.33
N GLU A 49 7.46 -7.40 4.86
CA GLU A 49 6.52 -8.47 4.52
C GLU A 49 5.19 -8.23 5.23
N MET A 50 4.09 -8.37 4.50
CA MET A 50 2.75 -8.24 5.05
C MET A 50 2.09 -9.62 5.10
N THR A 51 1.69 -10.03 6.30
CA THR A 51 0.95 -11.26 6.54
C THR A 51 -0.33 -10.92 7.29
N PRO A 52 -1.31 -11.85 7.37
CA PRO A 52 -2.56 -11.53 8.06
C PRO A 52 -2.31 -11.01 9.47
N GLY A 53 -2.91 -9.88 9.78
CA GLY A 53 -2.73 -9.17 11.04
C GLY A 53 -1.71 -8.05 11.00
N THR A 54 -0.91 -7.94 9.94
CA THR A 54 0.05 -6.84 9.81
C THR A 54 -0.70 -5.54 9.54
N VAL A 55 -0.39 -4.52 10.31
CA VAL A 55 -0.96 -3.18 10.17
C VAL A 55 0.17 -2.19 9.90
N ILE A 56 0.02 -1.41 8.84
CA ILE A 56 1.00 -0.38 8.49
C ILE A 56 0.27 0.95 8.36
N ALA A 57 0.74 1.95 9.08
CA ALA A 57 0.28 3.32 8.92
C ALA A 57 1.32 4.07 8.08
N ILE A 58 0.93 4.46 6.88
CA ILE A 58 1.84 5.11 5.94
C ILE A 58 1.70 6.61 6.12
N PRO A 59 2.75 7.29 6.61
CA PRO A 59 2.68 8.74 6.81
C PRO A 59 2.41 9.47 5.52
N ALA A 60 1.83 10.66 5.63
CA ALA A 60 1.67 11.54 4.48
C ALA A 60 3.04 11.86 3.87
N GLU A 61 3.06 12.11 2.56
CA GLU A 61 4.25 12.54 1.80
C GLU A 61 5.33 11.46 1.67
N VAL A 62 5.05 10.20 1.99
CA VAL A 62 6.02 9.12 1.84
C VAL A 62 5.79 8.39 0.52
N LYS A 63 6.84 8.31 -0.29
CA LYS A 63 6.81 7.56 -1.55
C LYS A 63 6.91 6.07 -1.25
N HIS A 64 5.93 5.29 -1.70
CA HIS A 64 5.83 3.87 -1.35
C HIS A 64 5.07 3.09 -2.41
N TRP A 65 5.10 1.76 -2.28
CA TRP A 65 4.24 0.87 -3.04
C TRP A 65 3.86 -0.33 -2.17
N HIS A 66 2.83 -1.04 -2.57
CA HIS A 66 2.47 -2.31 -1.98
C HIS A 66 1.87 -3.23 -3.03
N GLY A 67 1.85 -4.52 -2.73
CA GLY A 67 1.32 -5.50 -3.66
C GLY A 67 1.53 -6.91 -3.16
N ALA A 68 1.14 -7.88 -4.00
CA ALA A 68 1.23 -9.30 -3.67
C ALA A 68 2.65 -9.84 -3.85
N GLN A 69 2.97 -10.87 -3.08
CA GLN A 69 4.19 -11.64 -3.34
C GLN A 69 4.00 -12.51 -4.57
N LYS A 70 5.12 -13.01 -5.13
CA LYS A 70 5.10 -13.72 -6.40
C LYS A 70 4.18 -14.93 -6.42
N ASN A 71 4.09 -15.64 -5.30
CA ASN A 71 3.38 -16.91 -5.24
C ASN A 71 2.17 -16.86 -4.31
N SER A 72 1.63 -15.67 -4.07
CA SER A 72 0.53 -15.53 -3.13
C SER A 72 -0.43 -14.45 -3.58
N TRP A 73 -1.71 -14.68 -3.38
CA TRP A 73 -2.68 -13.63 -3.36
C TRP A 73 -2.42 -12.74 -2.14
N PHE A 74 -2.84 -11.50 -2.21
CA PHE A 74 -2.72 -10.56 -1.11
C PHE A 74 -3.99 -9.75 -1.01
N GLN A 75 -4.58 -9.73 0.17
CA GLN A 75 -5.81 -8.98 0.41
C GLN A 75 -5.61 -8.10 1.63
N HIS A 76 -5.97 -6.84 1.50
CA HIS A 76 -5.87 -5.92 2.63
C HIS A 76 -7.06 -4.99 2.68
N LEU A 77 -7.36 -4.53 3.88
CA LEU A 77 -8.26 -3.39 4.09
C LEU A 77 -7.42 -2.13 4.06
N THR A 78 -8.02 -1.05 3.63
CA THR A 78 -7.34 0.25 3.63
C THR A 78 -8.32 1.36 3.95
N TYR A 79 -7.85 2.36 4.67
CA TYR A 79 -8.58 3.59 4.89
C TYR A 79 -7.60 4.73 5.05
N HIS A 80 -8.10 5.95 4.89
CA HIS A 80 -7.30 7.15 5.08
C HIS A 80 -7.74 7.87 6.34
N LYS A 81 -6.79 8.46 7.04
CA LYS A 81 -7.08 9.27 8.23
C LYS A 81 -6.27 10.56 8.18
N ASP A 82 -6.60 11.48 9.06
CA ASP A 82 -5.93 12.77 9.15
C ASP A 82 -5.94 13.49 7.78
N VAL A 83 -7.05 13.34 7.06
CA VAL A 83 -7.20 13.90 5.72
C VAL A 83 -7.37 15.40 5.85
N GLN A 84 -6.51 16.16 5.16
CA GLN A 84 -6.54 17.62 5.19
C GLN A 84 -7.07 18.15 3.86
N GLU A 85 -7.42 19.41 3.86
CA GLU A 85 -7.84 20.08 2.64
C GLU A 85 -6.73 20.03 1.61
N GLY A 86 -7.07 19.67 0.37
CA GLY A 86 -6.09 19.52 -0.70
C GLY A 86 -5.43 18.15 -0.75
N ALA A 87 -5.88 17.19 0.06
CA ALA A 87 -5.33 15.85 0.02
C ALA A 87 -5.53 15.20 -1.34
N GLY A 88 -4.59 14.36 -1.76
CA GLY A 88 -4.67 13.65 -3.02
C GLY A 88 -3.52 12.68 -3.19
N ASN A 89 -3.55 11.95 -4.31
CA ASN A 89 -2.52 10.96 -4.63
C ASN A 89 -1.66 11.47 -5.77
N GLU A 90 -0.36 11.19 -5.69
CA GLU A 90 0.57 11.44 -6.79
C GLU A 90 1.10 10.09 -7.23
N TRP A 91 0.83 9.72 -8.49
CA TRP A 91 1.34 8.48 -9.07
C TRP A 91 2.72 8.72 -9.65
N CYS A 92 3.63 7.81 -9.33
CA CYS A 92 5.02 7.89 -9.76
C CYS A 92 5.33 6.74 -10.72
N GLU A 93 6.60 6.35 -10.80
CA GLU A 93 7.01 5.32 -11.75
C GLU A 93 6.56 3.93 -11.30
N PRO A 94 6.47 2.98 -12.22
CA PRO A 94 6.23 1.58 -11.85
C PRO A 94 7.37 1.04 -11.00
N VAL A 95 7.06 0.05 -10.16
CA VAL A 95 8.07 -0.73 -9.48
C VAL A 95 8.66 -1.68 -10.52
N ASP A 96 9.94 -1.51 -10.84
CA ASP A 96 10.53 -2.31 -11.91
C ASP A 96 10.71 -3.77 -11.49
N ASP A 97 10.87 -4.63 -12.49
CA ASP A 97 10.97 -6.07 -12.24
C ASP A 97 12.20 -6.43 -11.43
N ASP A 98 13.31 -5.74 -11.63
CA ASP A 98 14.53 -6.02 -10.88
C ASP A 98 14.35 -5.73 -9.40
N THR A 99 13.72 -4.61 -9.07
CA THR A 99 13.41 -4.26 -7.68
C THR A 99 12.49 -5.31 -7.07
N TYR A 100 11.41 -5.63 -7.78
CA TYR A 100 10.41 -6.56 -7.26
C TYR A 100 10.99 -7.97 -7.11
N ASN A 101 11.75 -8.44 -8.10
CA ASN A 101 12.29 -9.79 -8.11
C ASN A 101 13.40 -9.99 -7.07
N ALA A 102 13.99 -8.92 -6.57
CA ALA A 102 14.97 -9.01 -5.51
C ALA A 102 14.35 -9.28 -4.14
N LEU A 103 13.03 -9.14 -4.01
CA LEU A 103 12.34 -9.37 -2.75
C LEU A 103 12.18 -10.87 -2.48
N LYS A 104 12.32 -11.26 -1.23
CA LYS A 104 12.26 -12.67 -0.85
C LYS A 104 11.43 -12.89 0.39
#